data_f99123571297f737a66978412dded9fd
#
_entry.id   f99123571297f737a66978412dded9fd
#
_cell.length_a   1.000
_cell.length_b   1.000
_cell.length_c   1.000
_cell.angle_alpha   90.00
_cell.angle_beta   90.00
_cell.angle_gamma   90.00
#
_symmetry.space_group_name_H-M   'P 1'
#
loop_
_entity.id
_entity.type
_entity.pdbx_description
1 polymer ?
#
loop_
_entity_poly.entity_id
_entity_poly.type
_entity_poly.pdbx_seq_one_letter_code
_entity_poly.pdbx_strand_id
1 'polypeptide(L)'
;MRVHQATHPIATLCRVLGVSPSGYYAWSGRPASARATADAALSAQIRAIHERSRGTYGERRIHAELHELGVDVSRKRIARLMRAMGLAGVSPRKFTTTTTRDRDAGSAPDLVDRNFTASGPDRLWVADITYIPTWAGFLYLAVVLDAWSRRVVGWAMATHLRTELVLEAFNMAVSQRRPHAVIHHSDHGCQYTSFAFGRRCELMGVRPSMGSVGDAYDNAMCESFFATLECELLERTRFRTQAEARLAVFEYIEGWYNPHRRHSALDYRSPVNYERSQLALN
;
A
#
# COMPACT_ATOMS: atom_id res chain seq x y z
N MET A 1 -38.64 -22.39 -6.56
CA MET A 1 -39.93 -22.40 -5.82
C MET A 1 -40.22 -21.06 -5.13
N ARG A 2 -39.37 -20.52 -4.24
CA ARG A 2 -39.65 -19.21 -3.55
C ARG A 2 -40.01 -18.06 -4.49
N VAL A 3 -39.34 -17.93 -5.62
CA VAL A 3 -39.59 -16.86 -6.62
C VAL A 3 -40.95 -17.00 -7.31
N HIS A 4 -41.45 -18.23 -7.46
CA HIS A 4 -42.69 -18.53 -8.20
C HIS A 4 -43.88 -18.85 -7.31
N GLN A 5 -43.73 -18.83 -5.98
CA GLN A 5 -44.81 -19.16 -5.05
C GLN A 5 -45.93 -18.10 -5.02
N ALA A 6 -45.66 -16.87 -5.50
CA ALA A 6 -46.64 -15.82 -5.63
C ALA A 6 -47.62 -16.07 -6.79
N THR A 7 -47.19 -16.83 -7.81
CA THR A 7 -47.97 -17.09 -9.05
C THR A 7 -48.50 -18.53 -9.15
N HIS A 8 -47.87 -19.46 -8.43
CA HIS A 8 -48.25 -20.90 -8.51
C HIS A 8 -48.32 -21.55 -7.13
N PRO A 9 -49.35 -22.41 -6.88
CA PRO A 9 -49.44 -23.18 -5.64
C PRO A 9 -48.19 -24.05 -5.42
N ILE A 10 -47.71 -24.11 -4.17
CA ILE A 10 -46.50 -24.89 -3.80
C ILE A 10 -46.69 -26.38 -4.17
N ALA A 11 -47.88 -26.95 -4.02
CA ALA A 11 -48.18 -28.33 -4.42
C ALA A 11 -47.90 -28.56 -5.92
N THR A 12 -48.28 -27.63 -6.79
CA THR A 12 -48.03 -27.68 -8.23
C THR A 12 -46.52 -27.59 -8.52
N LEU A 13 -45.82 -26.66 -7.86
CA LEU A 13 -44.36 -26.51 -8.01
C LEU A 13 -43.61 -27.77 -7.53
N CYS A 14 -44.07 -28.38 -6.42
CA CYS A 14 -43.51 -29.62 -5.90
C CYS A 14 -43.67 -30.79 -6.90
N ARG A 15 -44.87 -30.93 -7.47
CA ARG A 15 -45.16 -31.95 -8.46
C ARG A 15 -44.29 -31.82 -9.72
N VAL A 16 -44.15 -30.59 -10.24
CA VAL A 16 -43.35 -30.29 -11.44
C VAL A 16 -41.86 -30.57 -11.20
N LEU A 17 -41.37 -30.28 -10.00
CA LEU A 17 -39.96 -30.48 -9.64
C LEU A 17 -39.63 -31.85 -9.02
N GLY A 18 -40.61 -32.74 -8.91
CA GLY A 18 -40.42 -34.09 -8.39
C GLY A 18 -40.04 -34.16 -6.92
N VAL A 19 -40.46 -33.17 -6.10
CA VAL A 19 -40.17 -33.13 -4.65
C VAL A 19 -41.48 -33.20 -3.84
N SER A 20 -41.40 -33.78 -2.63
CA SER A 20 -42.57 -33.82 -1.77
C SER A 20 -42.90 -32.47 -1.14
N PRO A 21 -44.15 -32.04 -0.99
CA PRO A 21 -44.51 -30.84 -0.25
C PRO A 21 -43.97 -30.81 1.17
N SER A 22 -44.03 -31.94 1.90
CA SER A 22 -43.46 -32.06 3.24
C SER A 22 -41.95 -31.83 3.27
N GLY A 23 -41.20 -32.40 2.29
CA GLY A 23 -39.79 -32.15 2.11
C GLY A 23 -39.46 -30.68 1.84
N TYR A 24 -40.27 -30.03 1.03
CA TYR A 24 -40.12 -28.58 0.77
C TYR A 24 -40.34 -27.76 2.04
N TYR A 25 -41.38 -28.01 2.80
CA TYR A 25 -41.65 -27.25 4.04
C TYR A 25 -40.58 -27.54 5.11
N ALA A 26 -40.16 -28.80 5.28
CA ALA A 26 -39.05 -29.15 6.18
C ALA A 26 -37.76 -28.45 5.78
N TRP A 27 -37.43 -28.37 4.49
CA TRP A 27 -36.27 -27.64 3.98
C TRP A 27 -36.45 -26.12 4.16
N SER A 28 -37.64 -25.58 3.87
CA SER A 28 -37.92 -24.14 3.96
C SER A 28 -37.92 -23.62 5.40
N GLY A 29 -38.35 -24.42 6.36
CA GLY A 29 -38.37 -24.09 7.79
C GLY A 29 -37.05 -24.44 8.52
N ARG A 30 -36.10 -25.06 7.84
CA ARG A 30 -34.83 -25.46 8.49
C ARG A 30 -34.00 -24.22 8.87
N PRO A 31 -33.54 -24.08 10.11
CA PRO A 31 -32.64 -23.04 10.53
C PRO A 31 -31.32 -23.10 9.74
N ALA A 32 -30.60 -21.99 9.67
CA ALA A 32 -29.30 -21.93 9.04
C ALA A 32 -28.36 -22.98 9.69
N SER A 33 -27.62 -23.69 8.87
CA SER A 33 -26.60 -24.64 9.39
C SER A 33 -25.54 -23.91 10.21
N ALA A 34 -24.91 -24.60 11.15
CA ALA A 34 -23.80 -24.06 11.94
C ALA A 34 -22.71 -23.43 11.04
N ARG A 35 -22.44 -24.06 9.89
CA ARG A 35 -21.51 -23.52 8.88
C ARG A 35 -22.02 -22.21 8.27
N ALA A 36 -23.30 -22.11 7.94
CA ALA A 36 -23.89 -20.88 7.36
C ALA A 36 -23.86 -19.75 8.38
N THR A 37 -24.13 -20.02 9.64
CA THR A 37 -24.04 -19.04 10.73
C THR A 37 -22.60 -18.57 10.93
N ALA A 38 -21.63 -19.49 10.96
CA ALA A 38 -20.20 -19.16 11.04
C ALA A 38 -19.69 -18.40 9.80
N ASP A 39 -20.20 -18.73 8.60
CA ASP A 39 -19.87 -17.98 7.38
C ASP A 39 -20.46 -16.56 7.40
N ALA A 40 -21.64 -16.35 7.96
CA ALA A 40 -22.25 -15.02 8.11
C ALA A 40 -21.43 -14.14 9.08
N ALA A 41 -21.05 -14.67 10.24
CA ALA A 41 -20.20 -13.95 11.20
C ALA A 41 -18.83 -13.60 10.60
N LEU A 42 -18.19 -14.55 9.93
CA LEU A 42 -16.89 -14.31 9.26
C LEU A 42 -17.02 -13.30 8.11
N SER A 43 -18.13 -13.32 7.35
CA SER A 43 -18.40 -12.34 6.29
C SER A 43 -18.50 -10.92 6.82
N ALA A 44 -19.10 -10.75 8.00
CA ALA A 44 -19.17 -9.43 8.65
C ALA A 44 -17.76 -8.91 9.03
N GLN A 45 -16.92 -9.78 9.60
CA GLN A 45 -15.53 -9.43 9.92
C GLN A 45 -14.70 -9.09 8.66
N ILE A 46 -14.80 -9.91 7.60
CA ILE A 46 -14.14 -9.66 6.32
C ILE A 46 -14.55 -8.31 5.74
N ARG A 47 -15.85 -7.99 5.77
CA ARG A 47 -16.38 -6.70 5.29
C ARG A 47 -15.81 -5.54 6.08
N ALA A 48 -15.83 -5.61 7.41
CA ALA A 48 -15.27 -4.57 8.29
C ALA A 48 -13.78 -4.32 8.05
N ILE A 49 -12.99 -5.39 7.87
CA ILE A 49 -11.56 -5.28 7.52
C ILE A 49 -11.38 -4.65 6.14
N HIS A 50 -12.18 -5.06 5.14
CA HIS A 50 -12.10 -4.53 3.79
C HIS A 50 -12.46 -3.04 3.75
N GLU A 51 -13.49 -2.60 4.47
CA GLU A 51 -13.88 -1.19 4.61
C GLU A 51 -12.80 -0.38 5.32
N ARG A 52 -12.29 -0.86 6.45
CA ARG A 52 -11.17 -0.22 7.18
C ARG A 52 -9.92 -0.08 6.31
N SER A 53 -9.66 -1.05 5.44
CA SER A 53 -8.57 -0.99 4.47
C SER A 53 -8.90 -0.16 3.22
N ARG A 54 -9.90 0.73 3.29
CA ARG A 54 -10.32 1.60 2.18
C ARG A 54 -10.72 0.81 0.91
N GLY A 55 -11.19 -0.44 1.07
CA GLY A 55 -11.56 -1.31 -0.04
C GLY A 55 -10.38 -1.80 -0.87
N THR A 56 -9.17 -1.87 -0.29
CA THR A 56 -7.95 -2.22 -1.03
C THR A 56 -7.44 -3.64 -0.75
N TYR A 57 -7.77 -4.23 0.41
CA TYR A 57 -7.24 -5.53 0.79
C TYR A 57 -7.90 -6.69 0.05
N GLY A 58 -7.07 -7.54 -0.55
CA GLY A 58 -7.44 -8.87 -1.03
C GLY A 58 -7.31 -9.94 0.07
N GLU A 59 -7.58 -11.20 -0.27
CA GLU A 59 -7.67 -12.32 0.67
C GLU A 59 -6.42 -12.51 1.52
N ARG A 60 -5.22 -12.20 1.00
CA ARG A 60 -3.94 -12.39 1.74
C ARG A 60 -3.82 -11.43 2.92
N ARG A 61 -4.11 -10.14 2.71
CA ARG A 61 -4.05 -9.12 3.76
C ARG A 61 -5.21 -9.27 4.74
N ILE A 62 -6.41 -9.62 4.27
CA ILE A 62 -7.56 -9.94 5.13
C ILE A 62 -7.26 -11.17 6.00
N HIS A 63 -6.61 -12.20 5.45
CA HIS A 63 -6.18 -13.37 6.22
C HIS A 63 -5.21 -12.97 7.34
N ALA A 64 -4.24 -12.11 7.06
CA ALA A 64 -3.28 -11.64 8.06
C ALA A 64 -3.97 -10.83 9.18
N GLU A 65 -4.97 -9.99 8.84
CA GLU A 65 -5.79 -9.27 9.83
C GLU A 65 -6.58 -10.21 10.73
N LEU A 66 -7.26 -11.20 10.14
CA LEU A 66 -8.04 -12.17 10.88
C LEU A 66 -7.16 -13.04 11.79
N HIS A 67 -5.98 -13.43 11.31
CA HIS A 67 -5.01 -14.20 12.10
C HIS A 67 -4.52 -13.40 13.32
N GLU A 68 -4.23 -12.11 13.16
CA GLU A 68 -3.84 -11.22 14.27
C GLU A 68 -4.98 -11.05 15.30
N LEU A 69 -6.25 -11.12 14.84
CA LEU A 69 -7.43 -11.14 15.71
C LEU A 69 -7.72 -12.52 16.34
N GLY A 70 -6.83 -13.51 16.15
CA GLY A 70 -7.00 -14.86 16.67
C GLY A 70 -8.03 -15.71 15.91
N VAL A 71 -8.43 -15.31 14.69
CA VAL A 71 -9.38 -16.04 13.86
C VAL A 71 -8.63 -16.94 12.90
N ASP A 72 -8.58 -18.24 13.19
CA ASP A 72 -7.97 -19.23 12.31
C ASP A 72 -8.94 -19.64 11.20
N VAL A 73 -8.62 -19.24 9.96
CA VAL A 73 -9.44 -19.46 8.77
C VAL A 73 -8.58 -19.60 7.52
N SER A 74 -8.89 -20.54 6.65
CA SER A 74 -8.14 -20.72 5.41
C SER A 74 -8.37 -19.55 4.42
N ARG A 75 -7.32 -19.19 3.68
CA ARG A 75 -7.42 -18.17 2.60
C ARG A 75 -8.47 -18.52 1.55
N LYS A 76 -8.64 -19.83 1.23
CA LYS A 76 -9.67 -20.30 0.27
C LYS A 76 -11.09 -19.95 0.75
N ARG A 77 -11.35 -20.07 2.08
CA ARG A 77 -12.66 -19.71 2.67
C ARG A 77 -12.89 -18.21 2.59
N ILE A 78 -11.88 -17.40 2.91
CA ILE A 78 -11.93 -15.93 2.77
C ILE A 78 -12.23 -15.54 1.34
N ALA A 79 -11.45 -16.05 0.37
CA ALA A 79 -11.63 -15.74 -1.06
C ALA A 79 -13.04 -16.10 -1.57
N ARG A 80 -13.59 -17.23 -1.11
CA ARG A 80 -14.97 -17.64 -1.43
C ARG A 80 -16.00 -16.64 -0.88
N LEU A 81 -15.87 -16.24 0.38
CA LEU A 81 -16.78 -15.30 1.01
C LEU A 81 -16.65 -13.89 0.41
N MET A 82 -15.44 -13.42 0.14
CA MET A 82 -15.22 -12.14 -0.56
C MET A 82 -15.94 -12.13 -1.92
N ARG A 83 -15.78 -13.19 -2.72
CA ARG A 83 -16.44 -13.31 -4.02
C ARG A 83 -17.97 -13.30 -3.87
N ALA A 84 -18.51 -14.00 -2.88
CA ALA A 84 -19.95 -14.03 -2.61
C ALA A 84 -20.50 -12.65 -2.21
N MET A 85 -19.67 -11.79 -1.62
CA MET A 85 -20.02 -10.42 -1.25
C MET A 85 -19.66 -9.37 -2.34
N GLY A 86 -19.10 -9.77 -3.48
CA GLY A 86 -18.64 -8.84 -4.52
C GLY A 86 -17.41 -8.01 -4.10
N LEU A 87 -16.64 -8.46 -3.10
CA LEU A 87 -15.45 -7.76 -2.63
C LEU A 87 -14.19 -8.23 -3.38
N ALA A 88 -13.36 -7.27 -3.81
CA ALA A 88 -12.08 -7.54 -4.45
C ALA A 88 -11.01 -6.61 -3.90
N GLY A 89 -9.78 -7.11 -3.78
CA GLY A 89 -8.62 -6.27 -3.48
C GLY A 89 -8.11 -5.54 -4.73
N VAL A 90 -7.33 -4.48 -4.52
CA VAL A 90 -6.64 -3.78 -5.61
C VAL A 90 -5.24 -4.33 -5.80
N SER A 91 -4.75 -4.30 -7.03
CA SER A 91 -3.39 -4.71 -7.38
C SER A 91 -2.81 -3.70 -8.35
N PRO A 92 -1.52 -3.30 -8.18
CA PRO A 92 -0.86 -2.43 -9.14
C PRO A 92 -0.92 -3.05 -10.54
N ARG A 93 -1.20 -2.23 -11.55
CA ARG A 93 -1.04 -2.61 -12.95
C ARG A 93 0.45 -2.64 -13.28
N LYS A 94 0.86 -3.43 -14.29
CA LYS A 94 2.24 -3.37 -14.78
C LYS A 94 2.48 -1.98 -15.39
N PHE A 95 3.43 -1.24 -14.84
CA PHE A 95 3.81 0.08 -15.33
C PHE A 95 4.66 -0.01 -16.60
N THR A 96 4.51 1.00 -17.46
CA THR A 96 5.42 1.28 -18.58
C THR A 96 6.36 2.41 -18.13
N THR A 97 7.66 2.20 -18.19
CA THR A 97 8.70 3.17 -17.75
C THR A 97 8.70 4.38 -18.68
N THR A 98 8.65 5.60 -18.13
CA THR A 98 8.57 6.87 -18.90
C THR A 98 9.61 7.92 -18.51
N THR A 99 10.83 7.56 -18.10
CA THR A 99 11.83 8.55 -17.66
C THR A 99 12.80 8.90 -18.79
N THR A 100 12.92 10.20 -19.12
CA THR A 100 13.93 10.77 -20.02
C THR A 100 15.01 11.46 -19.17
N ARG A 101 16.31 11.24 -19.50
CA ARG A 101 17.46 11.57 -18.66
C ARG A 101 18.26 12.74 -19.13
N ASP A 102 18.97 13.40 -18.18
CA ASP A 102 20.08 14.34 -18.42
C ASP A 102 21.44 13.67 -18.16
N ARG A 103 22.44 13.92 -19.01
CA ARG A 103 23.68 13.11 -19.11
C ARG A 103 24.94 13.71 -18.44
N ASP A 104 24.95 14.95 -17.94
CA ASP A 104 26.19 15.69 -17.68
C ASP A 104 26.44 16.16 -16.24
N ALA A 105 25.74 15.66 -15.22
CA ALA A 105 25.96 16.05 -13.82
C ALA A 105 26.89 15.08 -13.10
N GLY A 106 27.88 15.60 -12.38
CA GLY A 106 28.75 14.82 -11.49
C GLY A 106 27.92 14.11 -10.41
N SER A 107 27.99 12.78 -10.36
CA SER A 107 27.16 11.97 -9.48
C SER A 107 27.93 11.43 -8.28
N ALA A 108 27.24 11.21 -7.15
CA ALA A 108 27.77 10.44 -6.04
C ALA A 108 28.00 8.97 -6.45
N PRO A 109 28.98 8.27 -5.83
CA PRO A 109 29.24 6.87 -6.14
C PRO A 109 28.02 6.00 -5.76
N ASP A 110 27.81 4.90 -6.49
CA ASP A 110 26.87 3.87 -6.09
C ASP A 110 27.44 3.08 -4.89
N LEU A 111 26.79 3.24 -3.74
CA LEU A 111 27.15 2.55 -2.49
C LEU A 111 26.22 1.37 -2.20
N VAL A 112 25.22 1.13 -3.03
CA VAL A 112 24.17 0.12 -2.81
C VAL A 112 24.42 -1.12 -3.65
N ASP A 113 24.98 -0.96 -4.85
CA ASP A 113 25.30 -2.06 -5.77
C ASP A 113 24.14 -3.08 -5.88
N ARG A 114 22.93 -2.57 -6.15
CA ARG A 114 21.67 -3.35 -6.23
C ARG A 114 21.27 -4.11 -4.96
N ASN A 115 22.00 -3.96 -3.86
CA ASN A 115 21.66 -4.59 -2.59
C ASN A 115 20.82 -3.66 -1.71
N PHE A 116 19.53 -3.63 -1.94
CA PHE A 116 18.56 -2.87 -1.14
C PHE A 116 18.16 -3.56 0.18
N THR A 117 18.95 -4.53 0.64
CA THR A 117 18.73 -5.19 1.93
C THR A 117 19.42 -4.40 3.03
N ALA A 118 18.68 -3.83 3.95
CA ALA A 118 19.21 -3.17 5.12
C ALA A 118 19.17 -4.09 6.34
N SER A 119 20.20 -4.08 7.19
CA SER A 119 20.30 -4.91 8.40
C SER A 119 19.54 -4.36 9.60
N GLY A 120 19.03 -3.14 9.50
CA GLY A 120 18.29 -2.45 10.55
C GLY A 120 17.74 -1.11 10.07
N PRO A 121 17.00 -0.40 10.93
CA PRO A 121 16.45 0.90 10.59
C PRO A 121 17.56 1.92 10.34
N ASP A 122 17.29 2.89 9.48
CA ASP A 122 18.15 4.03 9.20
C ASP A 122 19.59 3.66 8.74
N ARG A 123 19.73 2.53 8.02
CA ARG A 123 20.96 2.13 7.35
C ARG A 123 20.96 2.52 5.87
N LEU A 124 19.84 2.39 5.24
CA LEU A 124 19.61 2.73 3.83
C LEU A 124 18.26 3.41 3.69
N TRP A 125 18.26 4.62 3.18
CA TRP A 125 17.10 5.32 2.71
C TRP A 125 17.08 5.34 1.19
N VAL A 126 15.92 5.15 0.60
CA VAL A 126 15.71 5.30 -0.85
C VAL A 126 14.76 6.46 -1.08
N ALA A 127 15.05 7.28 -2.07
CA ALA A 127 14.28 8.49 -2.33
C ALA A 127 13.96 8.65 -3.82
N ASP A 128 12.80 9.23 -4.10
CA ASP A 128 12.36 9.50 -5.46
C ASP A 128 11.25 10.54 -5.48
N ILE A 129 10.90 11.02 -6.66
CA ILE A 129 9.86 12.01 -6.90
C ILE A 129 8.81 11.43 -7.85
N THR A 130 7.54 11.64 -7.52
CA THR A 130 6.43 11.39 -8.45
C THR A 130 5.57 12.64 -8.60
N TYR A 131 4.67 12.63 -9.58
CA TYR A 131 3.68 13.69 -9.77
C TYR A 131 2.26 13.18 -9.53
N ILE A 132 1.42 14.04 -9.02
CA ILE A 132 0.01 13.79 -8.73
C ILE A 132 -0.82 14.72 -9.60
N PRO A 133 -1.60 14.21 -10.56
CA PRO A 133 -2.43 15.06 -11.41
C PRO A 133 -3.62 15.62 -10.61
N THR A 134 -3.85 16.93 -10.75
CA THR A 134 -5.07 17.61 -10.29
C THR A 134 -5.65 18.45 -11.42
N TRP A 135 -6.89 18.88 -11.29
CA TRP A 135 -7.47 19.78 -12.30
C TRP A 135 -6.79 21.17 -12.32
N ALA A 136 -6.18 21.55 -11.19
CA ALA A 136 -5.42 22.80 -11.05
C ALA A 136 -3.94 22.67 -11.45
N GLY A 137 -3.52 21.56 -12.08
CA GLY A 137 -2.14 21.28 -12.47
C GLY A 137 -1.50 20.18 -11.62
N PHE A 138 -0.21 19.93 -11.86
CA PHE A 138 0.53 18.89 -11.14
C PHE A 138 0.93 19.33 -9.73
N LEU A 139 0.88 18.38 -8.81
CA LEU A 139 1.51 18.44 -7.51
C LEU A 139 2.64 17.40 -7.50
N TYR A 140 3.85 17.76 -7.14
CA TYR A 140 4.98 16.87 -7.05
C TYR A 140 5.15 16.38 -5.62
N LEU A 141 5.42 15.09 -5.46
CA LEU A 141 5.64 14.43 -4.18
C LEU A 141 7.04 13.83 -4.17
N ALA A 142 7.93 14.33 -3.31
CA ALA A 142 9.19 13.67 -2.98
C ALA A 142 8.99 12.80 -1.74
N VAL A 143 9.58 11.60 -1.74
CA VAL A 143 9.52 10.66 -0.62
C VAL A 143 10.91 10.16 -0.25
N VAL A 144 11.10 9.85 1.02
CA VAL A 144 12.25 9.13 1.56
C VAL A 144 11.69 7.92 2.32
N LEU A 145 12.07 6.72 1.87
CA LEU A 145 11.67 5.46 2.49
C LEU A 145 12.86 4.81 3.20
N ASP A 146 12.65 4.32 4.40
CA ASP A 146 13.57 3.39 5.04
C ASP A 146 13.50 2.02 4.37
N ALA A 147 14.62 1.53 3.85
CA ALA A 147 14.68 0.31 3.07
C ALA A 147 14.36 -0.94 3.90
N TRP A 148 14.65 -0.92 5.20
CA TRP A 148 14.41 -2.03 6.09
C TRP A 148 12.95 -2.18 6.48
N SER A 149 12.31 -1.09 6.89
CA SER A 149 10.93 -1.09 7.39
C SER A 149 9.88 -0.74 6.34
N ARG A 150 10.30 -0.26 5.15
CA ARG A 150 9.39 0.28 4.12
C ARG A 150 8.62 1.51 4.58
N ARG A 151 9.00 2.09 5.71
CA ARG A 151 8.36 3.29 6.26
C ARG A 151 8.73 4.52 5.43
N VAL A 152 7.75 5.33 5.09
CA VAL A 152 8.00 6.68 4.59
C VAL A 152 8.44 7.51 5.78
N VAL A 153 9.73 7.85 5.84
CA VAL A 153 10.37 8.58 6.95
C VAL A 153 10.48 10.08 6.69
N GLY A 154 10.33 10.48 5.42
CA GLY A 154 10.25 11.87 5.03
C GLY A 154 9.50 12.04 3.72
N TRP A 155 8.78 13.13 3.58
CA TRP A 155 8.07 13.47 2.35
C TRP A 155 7.79 14.97 2.29
N ALA A 156 7.66 15.49 1.08
CA ALA A 156 7.29 16.87 0.82
C ALA A 156 6.49 16.98 -0.46
N MET A 157 5.70 18.02 -0.59
CA MET A 157 4.90 18.29 -1.79
C MET A 157 5.02 19.73 -2.24
N ALA A 158 5.28 19.95 -3.53
CA ALA A 158 5.36 21.28 -4.13
C ALA A 158 4.67 21.32 -5.49
N THR A 159 4.44 22.53 -5.99
CA THR A 159 3.93 22.77 -7.35
C THR A 159 5.05 22.90 -8.38
N HIS A 160 6.28 22.62 -7.98
CA HIS A 160 7.50 22.72 -8.80
C HIS A 160 8.48 21.58 -8.47
N LEU A 161 9.36 21.28 -9.41
CA LEU A 161 10.42 20.26 -9.31
C LEU A 161 11.79 20.88 -8.97
N ARG A 162 11.87 21.79 -8.01
CA ARG A 162 13.14 22.39 -7.59
C ARG A 162 13.79 21.56 -6.49
N THR A 163 15.08 21.82 -6.23
CA THR A 163 15.88 21.14 -5.18
C THR A 163 15.26 21.31 -3.78
N GLU A 164 14.54 22.40 -3.51
CA GLU A 164 13.87 22.62 -2.24
C GLU A 164 12.90 21.50 -1.89
N LEU A 165 12.20 20.92 -2.89
CA LEU A 165 11.27 19.82 -2.67
C LEU A 165 11.96 18.59 -2.04
N VAL A 166 13.10 18.18 -2.59
CA VAL A 166 13.84 17.03 -2.04
C VAL A 166 14.54 17.35 -0.72
N LEU A 167 14.97 18.60 -0.54
CA LEU A 167 15.53 19.07 0.73
C LEU A 167 14.50 19.07 1.85
N GLU A 168 13.26 19.46 1.61
CA GLU A 168 12.18 19.41 2.59
C GLU A 168 11.87 17.95 3.00
N ALA A 169 11.74 17.03 2.05
CA ALA A 169 11.54 15.61 2.34
C ALA A 169 12.70 15.02 3.14
N PHE A 170 13.94 15.34 2.74
CA PHE A 170 15.15 14.92 3.43
C PHE A 170 15.22 15.50 4.85
N ASN A 171 14.96 16.79 5.03
CA ASN A 171 14.99 17.44 6.34
C ASN A 171 13.95 16.84 7.30
N MET A 172 12.75 16.51 6.80
CA MET A 172 11.73 15.80 7.57
C MET A 172 12.28 14.44 8.04
N ALA A 173 12.88 13.65 7.13
CA ALA A 173 13.45 12.35 7.47
C ALA A 173 14.54 12.46 8.54
N VAL A 174 15.50 13.39 8.36
CA VAL A 174 16.59 13.63 9.33
C VAL A 174 16.05 14.07 10.68
N SER A 175 15.06 14.97 10.72
CA SER A 175 14.48 15.49 11.96
C SER A 175 13.74 14.40 12.74
N GLN A 176 13.02 13.53 12.06
CA GLN A 176 12.26 12.44 12.68
C GLN A 176 13.15 11.29 13.16
N ARG A 177 14.18 10.93 12.38
CA ARG A 177 14.95 9.71 12.57
C ARG A 177 16.29 9.94 13.27
N ARG A 178 16.88 11.15 13.14
CA ARG A 178 18.22 11.50 13.66
C ARG A 178 19.26 10.41 13.34
N PRO A 179 19.45 10.08 12.05
CA PRO A 179 20.24 8.93 11.65
C PRO A 179 21.73 9.12 11.95
N HIS A 180 22.43 8.00 12.09
CA HIS A 180 23.88 7.98 12.14
C HIS A 180 24.43 7.24 10.91
N ALA A 181 25.15 7.95 10.02
CA ALA A 181 25.82 7.40 8.83
C ALA A 181 24.89 6.61 7.87
N VAL A 182 23.64 7.04 7.73
CA VAL A 182 22.68 6.45 6.77
C VAL A 182 23.16 6.71 5.33
N ILE A 183 22.95 5.73 4.45
CA ILE A 183 23.10 5.91 3.01
C ILE A 183 21.76 6.43 2.48
N HIS A 184 21.78 7.57 1.77
CA HIS A 184 20.61 8.10 1.06
C HIS A 184 20.80 7.83 -0.43
N HIS A 185 20.06 6.87 -0.96
CA HIS A 185 20.12 6.44 -2.35
C HIS A 185 18.98 7.04 -3.16
N SER A 186 19.29 7.63 -4.30
CA SER A 186 18.33 8.22 -5.24
C SER A 186 18.74 7.95 -6.68
N ASP A 187 17.85 8.27 -7.61
CA ASP A 187 18.21 8.35 -9.02
C ASP A 187 19.12 9.55 -9.32
N HIS A 188 19.54 9.68 -10.58
CA HIS A 188 20.35 10.78 -11.09
C HIS A 188 19.57 12.07 -11.39
N GLY A 189 18.44 12.30 -10.72
CA GLY A 189 17.68 13.53 -10.90
C GLY A 189 18.49 14.77 -10.55
N CYS A 190 18.34 15.85 -11.32
CA CYS A 190 19.08 17.11 -11.12
C CYS A 190 18.90 17.72 -9.72
N GLN A 191 17.82 17.37 -9.01
CA GLN A 191 17.55 17.80 -7.66
C GLN A 191 18.52 17.17 -6.66
N TYR A 192 18.82 15.88 -6.83
CA TYR A 192 19.73 15.11 -5.97
C TYR A 192 21.20 15.34 -6.28
N THR A 193 21.55 15.71 -7.53
CA THR A 193 22.92 16.05 -7.94
C THR A 193 23.28 17.51 -7.61
N SER A 194 22.34 18.30 -7.07
CA SER A 194 22.59 19.71 -6.74
C SER A 194 23.61 19.87 -5.60
N PHE A 195 24.43 20.92 -5.70
CA PHE A 195 25.39 21.30 -4.65
C PHE A 195 24.72 21.48 -3.28
N ALA A 196 23.52 22.08 -3.26
CA ALA A 196 22.76 22.32 -2.03
C ALA A 196 22.37 21.01 -1.33
N PHE A 197 21.96 20.00 -2.10
CA PHE A 197 21.59 18.69 -1.56
C PHE A 197 22.84 17.95 -1.02
N GLY A 198 23.94 17.89 -1.78
CA GLY A 198 25.19 17.27 -1.35
C GLY A 198 25.73 17.88 -0.07
N ARG A 199 25.80 19.23 0.00
CA ARG A 199 26.22 19.94 1.20
C ARG A 199 25.30 19.65 2.40
N ARG A 200 23.99 19.52 2.19
CA ARG A 200 23.04 19.20 3.25
C ARG A 200 23.25 17.78 3.79
N CYS A 201 23.51 16.82 2.92
CA CYS A 201 23.86 15.45 3.32
C CYS A 201 25.13 15.44 4.19
N GLU A 202 26.18 16.13 3.77
CA GLU A 202 27.44 16.26 4.51
C GLU A 202 27.23 16.83 5.91
N LEU A 203 26.50 17.95 6.04
CA LEU A 203 26.18 18.58 7.32
C LEU A 203 25.40 17.66 8.27
N MET A 204 24.62 16.74 7.73
CA MET A 204 23.82 15.80 8.52
C MET A 204 24.50 14.43 8.73
N GLY A 205 25.73 14.24 8.24
CA GLY A 205 26.42 12.96 8.32
C GLY A 205 25.74 11.85 7.51
N VAL A 206 24.96 12.22 6.48
CA VAL A 206 24.30 11.30 5.55
C VAL A 206 25.16 11.08 4.34
N ARG A 207 25.31 9.85 3.90
CA ARG A 207 26.12 9.48 2.74
C ARG A 207 25.25 9.42 1.49
N PRO A 208 25.39 10.36 0.54
CA PRO A 208 24.64 10.27 -0.71
C PRO A 208 25.14 9.10 -1.56
N SER A 209 24.21 8.42 -2.22
CA SER A 209 24.46 7.35 -3.17
C SER A 209 23.53 7.49 -4.36
N MET A 210 24.03 7.21 -5.55
CA MET A 210 23.22 7.25 -6.78
C MET A 210 23.47 5.98 -7.56
N GLY A 211 22.39 5.42 -8.10
CA GLY A 211 22.45 4.22 -8.91
C GLY A 211 23.26 4.39 -10.20
N SER A 212 23.54 3.31 -10.90
CA SER A 212 24.20 3.37 -12.20
C SER A 212 23.26 3.95 -13.27
N VAL A 213 23.82 4.74 -14.20
CA VAL A 213 23.03 5.33 -15.29
C VAL A 213 22.39 4.22 -16.14
N GLY A 214 21.08 4.07 -16.10
CA GLY A 214 20.36 3.13 -16.95
C GLY A 214 19.77 1.91 -16.24
N ASP A 215 19.94 1.74 -14.95
CA ASP A 215 19.43 0.59 -14.25
C ASP A 215 18.02 0.82 -13.69
N ALA A 216 17.06 0.07 -14.22
CA ALA A 216 15.67 0.10 -13.77
C ALA A 216 15.48 -0.54 -12.37
N TYR A 217 16.50 -1.19 -11.82
CA TYR A 217 16.44 -1.83 -10.49
C TYR A 217 16.82 -0.87 -9.36
N ASP A 218 17.48 0.25 -9.68
CA ASP A 218 18.06 1.16 -8.68
C ASP A 218 17.00 1.86 -7.81
N ASN A 219 15.72 1.86 -8.20
CA ASN A 219 14.66 2.48 -7.41
C ASN A 219 13.37 1.65 -7.26
N ALA A 220 13.46 0.32 -7.44
CA ALA A 220 12.32 -0.61 -7.39
C ALA A 220 11.48 -0.48 -6.11
N MET A 221 12.09 0.02 -5.02
CA MET A 221 11.39 0.21 -3.74
C MET A 221 10.48 1.44 -3.76
N CYS A 222 10.95 2.57 -4.26
CA CYS A 222 10.13 3.76 -4.48
C CYS A 222 9.08 3.51 -5.56
N GLU A 223 9.43 2.83 -6.65
CA GLU A 223 8.46 2.43 -7.68
C GLU A 223 7.34 1.56 -7.10
N SER A 224 7.66 0.61 -6.23
CA SER A 224 6.67 -0.22 -5.54
C SER A 224 5.76 0.60 -4.62
N PHE A 225 6.32 1.63 -3.95
CA PHE A 225 5.53 2.55 -3.15
C PHE A 225 4.60 3.40 -4.03
N PHE A 226 5.12 3.97 -5.11
CA PHE A 226 4.32 4.80 -6.02
C PHE A 226 3.23 3.99 -6.72
N ALA A 227 3.53 2.78 -7.19
CA ALA A 227 2.52 1.88 -7.74
C ALA A 227 1.42 1.54 -6.72
N THR A 228 1.77 1.45 -5.45
CA THR A 228 0.83 1.26 -4.35
C THR A 228 -0.02 2.51 -4.11
N LEU A 229 0.59 3.69 -4.04
CA LEU A 229 -0.09 4.98 -3.92
C LEU A 229 -1.06 5.19 -5.09
N GLU A 230 -0.61 4.90 -6.31
CA GLU A 230 -1.40 4.99 -7.52
C GLU A 230 -2.67 4.15 -7.41
N CYS A 231 -2.54 2.82 -7.23
CA CYS A 231 -3.69 1.92 -7.25
C CYS A 231 -4.59 2.04 -6.00
N GLU A 232 -4.05 2.45 -4.84
CA GLU A 232 -4.82 2.53 -3.59
C GLU A 232 -5.44 3.91 -3.35
N LEU A 233 -4.91 4.98 -3.95
CA LEU A 233 -5.37 6.34 -3.77
C LEU A 233 -5.66 7.07 -5.09
N LEU A 234 -4.65 7.25 -5.97
CA LEU A 234 -4.74 8.20 -7.08
C LEU A 234 -5.72 7.76 -8.18
N GLU A 235 -5.74 6.48 -8.54
CA GLU A 235 -6.71 5.92 -9.51
C GLU A 235 -8.16 5.96 -9.00
N ARG A 236 -8.33 6.05 -7.67
CA ARG A 236 -9.64 5.96 -6.99
C ARG A 236 -10.20 7.33 -6.61
N THR A 237 -9.40 8.39 -6.72
CA THR A 237 -9.77 9.75 -6.31
C THR A 237 -9.40 10.73 -7.40
N ARG A 238 -10.30 11.67 -7.72
CA ARG A 238 -10.04 12.78 -8.63
C ARG A 238 -9.91 14.05 -7.83
N PHE A 239 -8.74 14.67 -7.84
CA PHE A 239 -8.48 15.90 -7.10
C PHE A 239 -8.78 17.13 -7.96
N ARG A 240 -9.60 18.04 -7.44
CA ARG A 240 -9.88 19.34 -8.09
C ARG A 240 -8.75 20.31 -7.84
N THR A 241 -8.22 20.31 -6.63
CA THR A 241 -7.18 21.24 -6.19
C THR A 241 -5.95 20.50 -5.67
N GLN A 242 -4.81 21.17 -5.67
CA GLN A 242 -3.59 20.68 -5.06
C GLN A 242 -3.72 20.56 -3.52
N ALA A 243 -4.57 21.39 -2.89
CA ALA A 243 -4.84 21.30 -1.46
C ALA A 243 -5.58 20.00 -1.09
N GLU A 244 -6.58 19.60 -1.87
CA GLU A 244 -7.24 18.30 -1.71
C GLU A 244 -6.26 17.13 -1.86
N ALA A 245 -5.39 17.19 -2.88
CA ALA A 245 -4.37 16.17 -3.10
C ALA A 245 -3.37 16.09 -1.93
N ARG A 246 -2.92 17.24 -1.40
CA ARG A 246 -2.02 17.30 -0.23
C ARG A 246 -2.63 16.62 0.98
N LEU A 247 -3.88 16.94 1.30
CA LEU A 247 -4.57 16.35 2.45
C LEU A 247 -4.72 14.83 2.28
N ALA A 248 -5.17 14.38 1.10
CA ALA A 248 -5.37 12.96 0.82
C ALA A 248 -4.07 12.15 0.90
N VAL A 249 -2.95 12.70 0.38
CA VAL A 249 -1.63 12.05 0.47
C VAL A 249 -1.10 12.04 1.90
N PHE A 250 -1.26 13.15 2.64
CA PHE A 250 -0.94 13.19 4.06
C PHE A 250 -1.69 12.09 4.85
N GLU A 251 -3.00 12.02 4.70
CA GLU A 251 -3.82 11.00 5.35
C GLU A 251 -3.46 9.58 4.89
N TYR A 252 -3.03 9.42 3.63
CA TYR A 252 -2.60 8.14 3.12
C TYR A 252 -1.29 7.72 3.76
N ILE A 253 -0.27 8.58 3.81
CA ILE A 253 1.07 8.23 4.34
C ILE A 253 1.01 8.08 5.86
N GLU A 254 0.52 9.09 6.59
CA GLU A 254 0.60 9.13 8.05
C GLU A 254 -0.56 8.42 8.72
N GLY A 255 -1.75 8.49 8.14
CA GLY A 255 -2.95 7.87 8.72
C GLY A 255 -3.16 6.41 8.32
N TRP A 256 -2.58 5.97 7.21
CA TRP A 256 -2.83 4.62 6.69
C TRP A 256 -1.58 3.82 6.38
N TYR A 257 -0.71 4.29 5.45
CA TYR A 257 0.41 3.51 4.94
C TYR A 257 1.41 3.14 6.05
N ASN A 258 1.93 4.10 6.76
CA ASN A 258 2.91 3.87 7.80
C ASN A 258 2.35 3.07 8.99
N PRO A 259 1.18 3.43 9.60
CA PRO A 259 0.72 2.75 10.80
C PRO A 259 -0.06 1.45 10.55
N HIS A 260 -0.72 1.30 9.40
CA HIS A 260 -1.71 0.23 9.23
C HIS A 260 -1.51 -0.67 8.01
N ARG A 261 -0.97 -0.12 6.90
CA ARG A 261 -0.91 -0.87 5.65
C ARG A 261 0.03 -2.08 5.75
N ARG A 262 -0.51 -3.28 5.53
CA ARG A 262 0.25 -4.53 5.59
C ARG A 262 1.11 -4.76 4.35
N HIS A 263 2.36 -5.14 4.57
CA HIS A 263 3.34 -5.44 3.53
C HIS A 263 3.74 -6.91 3.54
N SER A 264 3.68 -7.57 2.38
CA SER A 264 4.10 -8.97 2.26
C SER A 264 5.60 -9.17 2.55
N ALA A 265 6.43 -8.16 2.24
CA ALA A 265 7.86 -8.17 2.53
C ALA A 265 8.18 -7.99 4.03
N LEU A 266 7.19 -7.65 4.86
CA LEU A 266 7.31 -7.45 6.30
C LEU A 266 6.43 -8.46 7.08
N ASP A 267 6.26 -9.66 6.54
CA ASP A 267 5.39 -10.71 7.12
C ASP A 267 3.97 -10.20 7.39
N TYR A 268 3.45 -9.41 6.47
CA TYR A 268 2.14 -8.75 6.59
C TYR A 268 2.00 -7.82 7.81
N ARG A 269 3.09 -7.27 8.33
CA ARG A 269 3.05 -6.16 9.30
C ARG A 269 3.01 -4.82 8.58
N SER A 270 2.52 -3.78 9.27
CA SER A 270 2.71 -2.41 8.80
C SER A 270 4.13 -1.93 9.07
N PRO A 271 4.64 -0.90 8.36
CA PRO A 271 5.97 -0.35 8.61
C PRO A 271 6.25 -0.04 10.08
N VAL A 272 5.32 0.68 10.75
CA VAL A 272 5.46 1.04 12.16
C VAL A 272 5.44 -0.19 13.08
N ASN A 273 4.54 -1.15 12.82
CA ASN A 273 4.45 -2.35 13.65
C ASN A 273 5.66 -3.28 13.44
N TYR A 274 6.22 -3.28 12.22
CA TYR A 274 7.45 -4.01 11.95
C TYR A 274 8.61 -3.44 12.77
N GLU A 275 8.85 -2.12 12.74
CA GLU A 275 9.87 -1.46 13.55
C GLU A 275 9.69 -1.77 15.04
N ARG A 276 8.47 -1.58 15.57
CA ARG A 276 8.18 -1.85 16.98
C ARG A 276 8.46 -3.28 17.41
N SER A 277 8.08 -4.26 16.58
CA SER A 277 8.27 -5.66 16.91
C SER A 277 9.74 -6.08 16.91
N GLN A 278 10.57 -5.48 16.08
CA GLN A 278 12.00 -5.77 16.02
C GLN A 278 12.80 -5.08 17.14
N LEU A 279 12.38 -3.86 17.54
CA LEU A 279 12.99 -3.16 18.66
C LEU A 279 12.65 -3.81 20.02
N ALA A 280 11.55 -4.52 20.12
CA ALA A 280 11.18 -5.28 21.33
C ALA A 280 11.94 -6.60 21.48
N LEU A 281 12.64 -7.07 20.44
CA LEU A 281 13.42 -8.32 20.41
C LEU A 281 14.92 -8.08 20.72
N ASN A 282 15.37 -6.82 20.71
CA ASN A 282 16.72 -6.39 21.05
C ASN A 282 16.73 -5.67 22.42
#